data_fb7d0eeb8a2ed8fea359416f114ce520
#
_entry.id   fb7d0eeb8a2ed8fea359416f114ce520
#
_cell.length_a   1.000
_cell.length_b   1.000
_cell.length_c   1.000
_cell.angle_alpha   90.00
_cell.angle_beta   90.00
_cell.angle_gamma   90.00
#
_symmetry.space_group_name_H-M   'P 1'
#
loop_
_entity.id
_entity.type
_entity.pdbx_description
1 polymer ?
#
loop_
_entity_poly.entity_id
_entity_poly.type
_entity_poly.pdbx_seq_one_letter_code
_entity_poly.pdbx_strand_id
1 'polypeptide(L)'
;MLLLAGCAGAPMPDPLGPQRRQQIREAILDAHWAPIVADYPDALRPTVHSMKPVSDHDQPAAVLACLRSTGIAASPTDNGFRYNSSLGQSQLEFEAVRYVCSASSPSESEVESYLSGSSRAALFDYQATIVRPCLLAAGAMSPAPPDGGPAYYLSAALAAWSPFMQILASKPRVGTVAYLEKRCPPLPAWLELAGPGVHEVGTH
;
A
#
# COMPACT_ATOMS: atom_id res chain seq x y z
N MET A 1 4.44 -39.31 17.42
CA MET A 1 5.07 -38.43 16.44
C MET A 1 3.96 -38.02 15.47
N LEU A 2 3.23 -36.93 15.74
CA LEU A 2 2.16 -36.45 14.87
C LEU A 2 2.79 -35.54 13.81
N LEU A 3 2.73 -35.95 12.55
CA LEU A 3 3.05 -35.14 11.39
C LEU A 3 1.92 -34.13 11.21
N LEU A 4 2.15 -32.88 11.57
CA LEU A 4 1.31 -31.75 11.17
C LEU A 4 1.50 -31.56 9.66
N ALA A 5 0.62 -32.18 8.87
CA ALA A 5 0.46 -31.84 7.46
C ALA A 5 -0.03 -30.38 7.38
N GLY A 6 0.89 -29.46 7.08
CA GLY A 6 0.55 -28.09 6.79
C GLY A 6 -0.36 -28.07 5.57
N CYS A 7 -1.62 -27.67 5.74
CA CYS A 7 -2.49 -27.31 4.64
C CYS A 7 -1.86 -26.09 3.92
N ALA A 8 -1.06 -26.34 2.89
CA ALA A 8 -0.74 -25.34 1.90
C ALA A 8 -2.07 -24.99 1.20
N GLY A 9 -2.71 -23.92 1.64
CA GLY A 9 -3.91 -23.42 0.98
C GLY A 9 -3.63 -23.23 -0.51
N ALA A 10 -4.57 -23.60 -1.36
CA ALA A 10 -4.47 -23.35 -2.79
C ALA A 10 -4.19 -21.85 -3.01
N PRO A 11 -3.31 -21.48 -3.93
CA PRO A 11 -3.05 -20.09 -4.23
C PRO A 11 -4.38 -19.41 -4.62
N MET A 12 -4.69 -18.30 -3.94
CA MET A 12 -5.88 -17.52 -4.27
C MET A 12 -5.78 -17.04 -5.72
N PRO A 13 -6.87 -17.17 -6.51
CA PRO A 13 -6.86 -16.69 -7.88
C PRO A 13 -6.53 -15.19 -7.90
N ASP A 14 -5.64 -14.80 -8.81
CA ASP A 14 -5.30 -13.39 -9.06
C ASP A 14 -6.47 -12.68 -9.75
N PRO A 15 -7.23 -11.81 -9.06
CA PRO A 15 -8.35 -11.09 -9.65
C PRO A 15 -7.90 -9.92 -10.54
N LEU A 16 -6.58 -9.60 -10.52
CA LEU A 16 -5.97 -8.56 -11.33
C LEU A 16 -5.01 -9.20 -12.33
N GLY A 17 -5.41 -9.33 -13.59
CA GLY A 17 -4.47 -9.69 -14.64
C GLY A 17 -3.34 -8.63 -14.80
N PRO A 18 -2.22 -8.98 -15.44
CA PRO A 18 -1.05 -8.11 -15.57
C PRO A 18 -1.37 -6.75 -16.23
N GLN A 19 -2.26 -6.74 -17.21
CA GLN A 19 -2.69 -5.52 -17.87
C GLN A 19 -3.42 -4.57 -16.91
N ARG A 20 -4.29 -5.11 -16.05
CA ARG A 20 -5.03 -4.28 -15.08
C ARG A 20 -4.10 -3.73 -14.01
N ARG A 21 -3.14 -4.50 -13.53
CA ARG A 21 -2.08 -4.00 -12.61
C ARG A 21 -1.32 -2.84 -13.23
N GLN A 22 -0.92 -2.96 -14.51
CA GLN A 22 -0.24 -1.88 -15.21
C GLN A 22 -1.13 -0.63 -15.33
N GLN A 23 -2.41 -0.77 -15.66
CA GLN A 23 -3.34 0.37 -15.74
C GLN A 23 -3.47 1.08 -14.38
N ILE A 24 -3.60 0.34 -13.27
CA ILE A 24 -3.66 0.92 -11.93
C ILE A 24 -2.36 1.64 -11.61
N ARG A 25 -1.21 1.01 -11.89
CA ARG A 25 0.10 1.62 -11.71
C ARG A 25 0.21 2.96 -12.43
N GLU A 26 -0.11 3.00 -13.73
CA GLU A 26 -0.04 4.23 -14.52
C GLU A 26 -1.00 5.30 -13.99
N ALA A 27 -2.22 4.92 -13.60
CA ALA A 27 -3.18 5.87 -13.03
C ALA A 27 -2.67 6.52 -11.74
N ILE A 28 -2.04 5.74 -10.84
CA ILE A 28 -1.40 6.27 -9.63
C ILE A 28 -0.25 7.21 -9.98
N LEU A 29 0.62 6.78 -10.91
CA LEU A 29 1.75 7.60 -11.36
C LEU A 29 1.28 8.93 -11.97
N ASP A 30 0.22 8.89 -12.77
CA ASP A 30 -0.37 10.09 -13.39
C ASP A 30 -0.97 11.02 -12.32
N ALA A 31 -1.71 10.47 -11.37
CA ALA A 31 -2.32 11.25 -10.29
C ALA A 31 -1.27 11.99 -9.43
N HIS A 32 -0.16 11.32 -9.11
CA HIS A 32 0.93 11.95 -8.35
C HIS A 32 1.75 12.96 -9.17
N TRP A 33 1.84 12.79 -10.50
CA TRP A 33 2.60 13.69 -11.37
C TRP A 33 1.81 14.91 -11.83
N ALA A 34 0.49 14.80 -11.94
CA ALA A 34 -0.38 15.86 -12.44
C ALA A 34 -0.19 17.24 -11.75
N PRO A 35 -0.12 17.35 -10.41
CA PRO A 35 0.09 18.63 -9.75
C PRO A 35 1.46 19.26 -10.09
N ILE A 36 2.50 18.42 -10.30
CA ILE A 36 3.84 18.91 -10.63
C ILE A 36 3.87 19.51 -12.04
N VAL A 37 3.25 18.85 -13.02
CA VAL A 37 3.13 19.40 -14.38
C VAL A 37 2.29 20.67 -14.43
N ALA A 38 1.31 20.79 -13.55
CA ALA A 38 0.51 22.03 -13.47
C ALA A 38 1.37 23.25 -13.09
N ASP A 39 2.34 23.05 -12.18
CA ASP A 39 3.25 24.12 -11.74
C ASP A 39 4.51 24.24 -12.61
N TYR A 40 4.93 23.13 -13.24
CA TYR A 40 6.15 23.00 -14.05
C TYR A 40 5.87 22.25 -15.35
N PRO A 41 5.25 22.89 -16.37
CA PRO A 41 4.79 22.20 -17.60
C PRO A 41 5.88 21.45 -18.37
N ASP A 42 7.12 21.93 -18.33
CA ASP A 42 8.26 21.34 -19.02
C ASP A 42 9.04 20.29 -18.19
N ALA A 43 8.53 19.96 -16.99
CA ALA A 43 9.20 19.02 -16.11
C ALA A 43 9.20 17.59 -16.69
N LEU A 44 10.36 16.95 -16.68
CA LEU A 44 10.50 15.57 -17.09
C LEU A 44 10.14 14.64 -15.92
N ARG A 45 9.21 13.72 -16.18
CA ARG A 45 8.73 12.77 -15.17
C ARG A 45 9.82 11.77 -14.83
N PRO A 46 10.24 11.67 -13.55
CA PRO A 46 11.17 10.65 -13.12
C PRO A 46 10.57 9.25 -13.22
N THR A 47 11.44 8.26 -13.44
CA THR A 47 11.03 6.85 -13.46
C THR A 47 10.83 6.32 -12.03
N VAL A 48 9.70 5.69 -11.79
CA VAL A 48 9.43 4.92 -10.56
C VAL A 48 9.65 3.44 -10.88
N HIS A 49 10.74 2.86 -10.37
CA HIS A 49 11.13 1.48 -10.71
C HIS A 49 10.26 0.43 -10.04
N SER A 50 9.90 0.62 -8.79
CA SER A 50 9.04 -0.29 -8.04
C SER A 50 7.90 0.47 -7.39
N MET A 51 6.75 -0.18 -7.26
CA MET A 51 5.60 0.34 -6.57
C MET A 51 5.08 -0.76 -5.64
N LYS A 52 5.20 -0.54 -4.35
CA LYS A 52 4.77 -1.48 -3.33
C LYS A 52 3.72 -0.82 -2.44
N PRO A 53 2.45 -1.19 -2.57
CA PRO A 53 1.41 -0.70 -1.66
C PRO A 53 1.76 -0.98 -0.20
N VAL A 54 1.43 -0.03 0.65
CA VAL A 54 1.61 -0.11 2.11
C VAL A 54 0.29 0.23 2.80
N SER A 55 0.13 -0.15 4.06
CA SER A 55 -1.06 0.27 4.82
C SER A 55 -1.15 1.79 4.91
N ASP A 56 -2.36 2.32 5.03
CA ASP A 56 -2.57 3.77 5.22
C ASP A 56 -1.83 4.29 6.46
N HIS A 57 -1.68 3.43 7.48
CA HIS A 57 -0.94 3.74 8.70
C HIS A 57 0.57 3.90 8.45
N ASP A 58 1.16 3.06 7.61
CA ASP A 58 2.62 3.03 7.37
C ASP A 58 3.07 3.93 6.21
N GLN A 59 2.14 4.36 5.36
CA GLN A 59 2.46 5.17 4.18
C GLN A 59 3.26 6.44 4.52
N PRO A 60 2.92 7.24 5.54
CA PRO A 60 3.72 8.42 5.88
C PRO A 60 5.15 8.07 6.31
N ALA A 61 5.33 6.96 7.04
CA ALA A 61 6.65 6.50 7.47
C ALA A 61 7.49 5.99 6.29
N ALA A 62 6.88 5.29 5.33
CA ALA A 62 7.54 4.79 4.12
C ALA A 62 8.03 5.95 3.25
N VAL A 63 7.19 6.96 3.00
CA VAL A 63 7.55 8.16 2.25
C VAL A 63 8.67 8.93 2.95
N LEU A 64 8.57 9.10 4.28
CA LEU A 64 9.58 9.77 5.08
C LEU A 64 10.95 9.05 5.01
N ALA A 65 10.95 7.72 5.10
CA ALA A 65 12.16 6.92 4.98
C ALA A 65 12.80 7.07 3.59
N CYS A 66 11.98 7.06 2.53
CA CYS A 66 12.44 7.30 1.16
C CYS A 66 13.06 8.69 1.01
N LEU A 67 12.39 9.76 1.46
CA LEU A 67 12.92 11.13 1.40
C LEU A 67 14.27 11.25 2.11
N ARG A 68 14.42 10.64 3.27
CA ARG A 68 15.70 10.64 4.02
C ARG A 68 16.80 9.88 3.28
N SER A 69 16.47 8.79 2.61
CA SER A 69 17.46 8.01 1.83
C SER A 69 18.00 8.79 0.63
N THR A 70 17.27 9.79 0.14
CA THR A 70 17.72 10.71 -0.92
C THR A 70 18.42 11.97 -0.38
N GLY A 71 18.67 12.04 0.92
CA GLY A 71 19.35 13.18 1.56
C GLY A 71 18.44 14.34 1.96
N ILE A 72 17.13 14.20 1.79
CA ILE A 72 16.17 15.22 2.22
C ILE A 72 15.97 15.14 3.73
N ALA A 73 16.27 16.23 4.45
CA ALA A 73 16.01 16.33 5.88
C ALA A 73 14.50 16.49 6.11
N ALA A 74 13.84 15.38 6.37
CA ALA A 74 12.41 15.34 6.65
C ALA A 74 12.14 14.77 8.05
N SER A 75 11.12 15.30 8.73
CA SER A 75 10.68 14.88 10.06
C SER A 75 9.16 14.70 10.10
N PRO A 76 8.68 13.73 10.91
CA PRO A 76 7.24 13.50 11.01
C PRO A 76 6.54 14.66 11.69
N THR A 77 5.27 14.87 11.34
CA THR A 77 4.31 15.76 12.02
C THR A 77 3.03 14.98 12.27
N ASP A 78 2.11 15.55 13.04
CA ASP A 78 0.82 14.90 13.35
C ASP A 78 0.00 14.57 12.08
N ASN A 79 0.17 15.35 11.00
CA ASN A 79 -0.59 15.23 9.74
C ASN A 79 0.30 14.95 8.52
N GLY A 80 1.43 14.27 8.69
CA GLY A 80 2.34 13.97 7.59
C GLY A 80 3.82 14.17 7.94
N PHE A 81 4.51 15.01 7.18
CA PHE A 81 5.92 15.31 7.42
C PHE A 81 6.26 16.76 7.09
N ARG A 82 7.26 17.29 7.78
CA ARG A 82 7.89 18.57 7.49
C ARG A 82 9.26 18.30 6.86
N TYR A 83 9.60 19.05 5.85
CA TYR A 83 10.92 19.02 5.23
C TYR A 83 11.54 20.40 5.23
N ASN A 84 12.86 20.44 5.16
CA ASN A 84 13.61 21.68 5.03
C ASN A 84 14.16 21.77 3.60
N SER A 85 13.61 22.71 2.81
CA SER A 85 14.01 22.98 1.43
C SER A 85 15.34 23.76 1.33
N SER A 86 16.01 24.08 2.44
CA SER A 86 17.17 24.97 2.47
C SER A 86 18.48 24.35 2.02
N LEU A 87 18.50 23.12 1.50
CA LEU A 87 19.72 22.40 1.12
C LEU A 87 20.17 22.61 -0.35
N GLY A 88 19.83 23.73 -0.97
CA GLY A 88 20.33 24.06 -2.31
C GLY A 88 19.66 23.31 -3.47
N GLN A 89 18.65 22.51 -3.19
CA GLN A 89 17.80 21.88 -4.21
C GLN A 89 16.76 22.89 -4.73
N SER A 90 16.53 22.89 -6.01
CA SER A 90 15.39 23.62 -6.58
C SER A 90 14.07 23.03 -6.10
N GLN A 91 13.00 23.82 -6.07
CA GLN A 91 11.67 23.32 -5.71
C GLN A 91 11.25 22.14 -6.61
N LEU A 92 11.55 22.22 -7.92
CA LEU A 92 11.24 21.14 -8.86
C LEU A 92 11.98 19.83 -8.52
N GLU A 93 13.26 19.91 -8.17
CA GLU A 93 14.03 18.72 -7.76
C GLU A 93 13.41 18.06 -6.51
N PHE A 94 13.03 18.88 -5.54
CA PHE A 94 12.32 18.38 -4.35
C PHE A 94 11.00 17.71 -4.73
N GLU A 95 10.16 18.34 -5.55
CA GLU A 95 8.87 17.78 -5.99
C GLU A 95 9.06 16.48 -6.79
N ALA A 96 10.10 16.39 -7.62
CA ALA A 96 10.45 15.18 -8.35
C ALA A 96 10.83 14.02 -7.41
N VAL A 97 11.62 14.29 -6.38
CA VAL A 97 11.97 13.27 -5.36
C VAL A 97 10.73 12.88 -4.55
N ARG A 98 9.92 13.85 -4.12
CA ARG A 98 8.68 13.59 -3.39
C ARG A 98 7.72 12.72 -4.20
N TYR A 99 7.59 13.00 -5.51
CA TYR A 99 6.82 12.17 -6.43
C TYR A 99 7.31 10.71 -6.42
N VAL A 100 8.60 10.48 -6.63
CA VAL A 100 9.17 9.12 -6.64
C VAL A 100 8.88 8.41 -5.33
N CYS A 101 9.11 9.07 -4.19
CA CYS A 101 8.88 8.46 -2.88
C CYS A 101 7.40 8.14 -2.62
N SER A 102 6.50 9.04 -2.94
CA SER A 102 5.05 8.83 -2.74
C SER A 102 4.52 7.75 -3.67
N ALA A 103 4.87 7.80 -4.95
CA ALA A 103 4.41 6.82 -5.94
C ALA A 103 5.03 5.42 -5.77
N SER A 104 6.21 5.32 -5.13
CA SER A 104 6.80 4.01 -4.80
C SER A 104 6.09 3.29 -3.67
N SER A 105 5.39 4.02 -2.81
CA SER A 105 4.69 3.48 -1.63
C SER A 105 3.26 4.06 -1.54
N PRO A 106 2.40 3.76 -2.54
CA PRO A 106 1.01 4.21 -2.47
C PRO A 106 0.30 3.58 -1.28
N SER A 107 -0.68 4.28 -0.71
CA SER A 107 -1.45 3.73 0.38
C SER A 107 -2.45 2.65 -0.09
N GLU A 108 -2.87 1.79 0.84
CA GLU A 108 -3.90 0.78 0.59
C GLU A 108 -5.18 1.41 0.02
N SER A 109 -5.68 2.45 0.65
CA SER A 109 -6.90 3.16 0.22
C SER A 109 -6.74 3.82 -1.16
N GLU A 110 -5.56 4.31 -1.48
CA GLU A 110 -5.28 4.85 -2.81
C GLU A 110 -5.38 3.76 -3.87
N VAL A 111 -4.69 2.62 -3.70
CA VAL A 111 -4.76 1.49 -4.65
C VAL A 111 -6.18 0.96 -4.76
N GLU A 112 -6.88 0.83 -3.63
CA GLU A 112 -8.25 0.36 -3.58
C GLU A 112 -9.21 1.23 -4.39
N SER A 113 -8.97 2.55 -4.44
CA SER A 113 -9.80 3.48 -5.22
C SER A 113 -9.83 3.15 -6.72
N TYR A 114 -8.79 2.49 -7.23
CA TYR A 114 -8.68 2.06 -8.64
C TYR A 114 -9.16 0.62 -8.88
N LEU A 115 -9.52 -0.14 -7.84
CA LEU A 115 -10.00 -1.51 -8.01
C LEU A 115 -11.42 -1.53 -8.57
N SER A 116 -11.70 -2.54 -9.42
CA SER A 116 -13.07 -2.86 -9.83
C SER A 116 -13.87 -3.47 -8.68
N GLY A 117 -15.20 -3.54 -8.83
CA GLY A 117 -16.05 -4.16 -7.82
C GLY A 117 -15.66 -5.61 -7.50
N SER A 118 -15.31 -6.42 -8.52
CA SER A 118 -14.86 -7.80 -8.31
C SER A 118 -13.52 -7.89 -7.58
N SER A 119 -12.58 -7.00 -7.89
CA SER A 119 -11.28 -6.97 -7.19
C SER A 119 -11.40 -6.49 -5.75
N ARG A 120 -12.29 -5.52 -5.49
CA ARG A 120 -12.63 -5.11 -4.12
C ARG A 120 -13.29 -6.24 -3.33
N ALA A 121 -14.21 -6.98 -3.94
CA ALA A 121 -14.81 -8.15 -3.32
C ALA A 121 -13.74 -9.20 -2.96
N ALA A 122 -12.80 -9.47 -3.85
CA ALA A 122 -11.69 -10.40 -3.59
C ALA A 122 -10.76 -9.89 -2.45
N LEU A 123 -10.51 -8.58 -2.37
CA LEU A 123 -9.77 -7.99 -1.26
C LEU A 123 -10.51 -8.17 0.07
N PHE A 124 -11.81 -7.87 0.09
CA PHE A 124 -12.65 -8.12 1.26
C PHE A 124 -12.61 -9.58 1.70
N ASP A 125 -12.77 -10.52 0.79
CA ASP A 125 -12.73 -11.96 1.09
C ASP A 125 -11.37 -12.37 1.65
N TYR A 126 -10.27 -11.86 1.11
CA TYR A 126 -8.94 -12.06 1.66
C TYR A 126 -8.82 -11.55 3.10
N GLN A 127 -9.25 -10.33 3.34
CA GLN A 127 -9.19 -9.71 4.67
C GLN A 127 -10.07 -10.45 5.69
N ALA A 128 -11.25 -10.90 5.27
CA ALA A 128 -12.19 -11.62 6.14
C ALA A 128 -11.76 -13.06 6.45
N THR A 129 -11.20 -13.77 5.45
CA THR A 129 -10.94 -15.22 5.55
C THR A 129 -9.49 -15.57 5.87
N ILE A 130 -8.54 -14.67 5.59
CA ILE A 130 -7.10 -14.90 5.82
C ILE A 130 -6.58 -13.98 6.93
N VAL A 131 -6.71 -12.65 6.74
CA VAL A 131 -6.09 -11.67 7.64
C VAL A 131 -6.74 -11.71 9.03
N ARG A 132 -8.07 -11.62 9.10
CA ARG A 132 -8.78 -11.64 10.37
C ARG A 132 -8.52 -12.89 11.21
N PRO A 133 -8.63 -14.13 10.70
CA PRO A 133 -8.28 -15.33 11.45
C PRO A 133 -6.81 -15.34 11.92
N CYS A 134 -5.88 -14.84 11.09
CA CYS A 134 -4.48 -14.71 11.48
C CYS A 134 -4.31 -13.76 12.69
N LEU A 135 -4.97 -12.59 12.67
CA LEU A 135 -4.93 -11.62 13.76
C LEU A 135 -5.50 -12.22 15.06
N LEU A 136 -6.65 -12.91 14.98
CA LEU A 136 -7.25 -13.59 16.13
C LEU A 136 -6.32 -14.67 16.69
N ALA A 137 -5.67 -15.47 15.82
CA ALA A 137 -4.67 -16.47 16.22
C ALA A 137 -3.41 -15.82 16.83
N ALA A 138 -3.10 -14.59 16.48
CA ALA A 138 -2.02 -13.80 17.08
C ALA A 138 -2.44 -13.13 18.42
N GLY A 139 -3.67 -13.35 18.88
CA GLY A 139 -4.21 -12.74 20.12
C GLY A 139 -4.64 -11.28 19.96
N ALA A 140 -4.73 -10.78 18.73
CA ALA A 140 -5.19 -9.43 18.48
C ALA A 140 -6.71 -9.35 18.35
N MET A 141 -7.28 -8.22 18.77
CA MET A 141 -8.70 -7.93 18.55
C MET A 141 -8.93 -7.55 17.09
N SER A 142 -9.92 -8.19 16.45
CA SER A 142 -10.27 -7.87 15.06
C SER A 142 -11.80 -7.93 14.91
N PRO A 143 -12.44 -6.87 14.39
CA PRO A 143 -13.88 -6.81 14.27
C PRO A 143 -14.40 -7.88 13.30
N ALA A 144 -15.63 -8.33 13.53
CA ALA A 144 -16.31 -9.18 12.57
C ALA A 144 -16.54 -8.41 11.25
N PRO A 145 -16.47 -9.08 10.10
CA PRO A 145 -16.87 -8.47 8.84
C PRO A 145 -18.37 -8.11 8.90
N PRO A 146 -18.82 -7.07 8.17
CA PRO A 146 -20.24 -6.68 8.15
C PRO A 146 -21.12 -7.78 7.54
N ASP A 147 -22.34 -7.92 8.04
CA ASP A 147 -23.29 -8.95 7.62
C ASP A 147 -23.64 -8.91 6.11
N GLY A 148 -23.52 -7.74 5.49
CA GLY A 148 -23.71 -7.59 4.03
C GLY A 148 -22.55 -8.10 3.18
N GLY A 149 -21.46 -8.58 3.79
CA GLY A 149 -20.29 -9.10 3.08
C GLY A 149 -19.72 -8.11 2.06
N PRO A 150 -19.20 -8.61 0.90
CA PRO A 150 -18.62 -7.76 -0.14
C PRO A 150 -19.61 -6.72 -0.69
N ALA A 151 -20.91 -7.02 -0.75
CA ALA A 151 -21.92 -6.09 -1.25
C ALA A 151 -22.04 -4.83 -0.36
N TYR A 152 -21.95 -4.99 0.96
CA TYR A 152 -21.92 -3.87 1.89
C TYR A 152 -20.65 -3.04 1.71
N TYR A 153 -19.49 -3.71 1.64
CA TYR A 153 -18.19 -3.09 1.41
C TYR A 153 -18.15 -2.23 0.13
N LEU A 154 -18.77 -2.72 -0.96
CA LEU A 154 -18.86 -2.01 -2.22
C LEU A 154 -19.83 -0.82 -2.20
N SER A 155 -20.85 -0.85 -1.35
CA SER A 155 -21.86 0.19 -1.23
C SER A 155 -21.49 1.30 -0.24
N ALA A 156 -20.61 1.01 0.72
CA ALA A 156 -20.16 1.98 1.71
C ALA A 156 -19.17 2.97 1.09
N ALA A 157 -19.62 4.21 0.90
CA ALA A 157 -18.79 5.27 0.32
C ALA A 157 -17.65 5.74 1.25
N LEU A 158 -17.68 5.39 2.53
CA LEU A 158 -16.72 5.83 3.55
C LEU A 158 -16.58 4.76 4.64
N ALA A 159 -15.37 4.62 5.15
CA ALA A 159 -14.99 3.71 6.23
C ALA A 159 -15.24 2.23 5.90
N ALA A 160 -14.56 1.78 4.87
CA ALA A 160 -14.45 0.36 4.59
C ALA A 160 -14.03 -0.40 5.87
N TRP A 161 -14.71 -1.51 6.17
CA TRP A 161 -14.31 -2.39 7.24
C TRP A 161 -12.87 -2.88 6.97
N SER A 162 -12.04 -2.84 8.01
CA SER A 162 -10.70 -3.41 7.99
C SER A 162 -10.51 -4.30 9.21
N PRO A 163 -9.87 -5.46 9.08
CA PRO A 163 -9.57 -6.33 10.22
C PRO A 163 -8.63 -5.66 11.24
N PHE A 164 -7.88 -4.63 10.85
CA PHE A 164 -7.00 -3.85 11.73
C PHE A 164 -7.67 -2.67 12.44
N MET A 165 -8.88 -2.29 12.05
CA MET A 165 -9.57 -1.09 12.55
C MET A 165 -9.59 -0.99 14.08
N GLN A 166 -9.90 -2.08 14.77
CA GLN A 166 -10.01 -2.11 16.22
C GLN A 166 -8.63 -2.02 16.90
N ILE A 167 -7.61 -2.59 16.27
CA ILE A 167 -6.21 -2.50 16.73
C ILE A 167 -5.76 -1.04 16.67
N LEU A 168 -5.94 -0.38 15.52
CA LEU A 168 -5.58 1.02 15.32
C LEU A 168 -6.32 1.95 16.28
N ALA A 169 -7.62 1.73 16.49
CA ALA A 169 -8.43 2.51 17.42
C ALA A 169 -7.97 2.38 18.90
N SER A 170 -7.36 1.26 19.27
CA SER A 170 -6.85 1.01 20.62
C SER A 170 -5.55 1.75 20.96
N LYS A 171 -4.97 2.49 20.01
CA LYS A 171 -3.68 3.17 20.13
C LYS A 171 -2.59 2.22 20.68
N PRO A 172 -2.26 1.15 19.95
CA PRO A 172 -1.36 0.11 20.42
C PRO A 172 0.06 0.68 20.67
N ARG A 173 0.88 -0.08 21.41
CA ARG A 173 2.28 0.27 21.61
C ARG A 173 3.00 0.36 20.27
N VAL A 174 4.00 1.26 20.21
CA VAL A 174 4.87 1.41 19.03
C VAL A 174 5.42 0.05 18.60
N GLY A 175 5.33 -0.25 17.32
CA GLY A 175 5.79 -1.52 16.74
C GLY A 175 4.78 -2.66 16.77
N THR A 176 3.66 -2.56 17.53
CA THR A 176 2.64 -3.63 17.57
C THR A 176 1.96 -3.81 16.22
N VAL A 177 1.58 -2.72 15.56
CA VAL A 177 0.91 -2.75 14.23
C VAL A 177 1.86 -3.36 13.21
N ALA A 178 3.07 -2.85 13.08
CA ALA A 178 4.07 -3.36 12.13
C ALA A 178 4.40 -4.85 12.35
N TYR A 179 4.45 -5.31 13.61
CA TYR A 179 4.63 -6.73 13.92
C TYR A 179 3.44 -7.56 13.39
N LEU A 180 2.20 -7.09 13.62
CA LEU A 180 0.99 -7.79 13.20
C LEU A 180 0.84 -7.78 11.67
N GLU A 181 1.14 -6.67 11.00
CA GLU A 181 1.12 -6.57 9.54
C GLU A 181 2.16 -7.47 8.87
N LYS A 182 3.36 -7.57 9.46
CA LYS A 182 4.36 -8.53 8.99
C LYS A 182 3.92 -9.98 9.12
N ARG A 183 3.20 -10.31 10.20
CA ARG A 183 2.70 -11.67 10.47
C ARG A 183 1.42 -12.00 9.70
N CYS A 184 0.54 -11.03 9.57
CA CYS A 184 -0.77 -11.12 8.94
C CYS A 184 -0.89 -9.99 7.91
N PRO A 185 -0.26 -10.12 6.74
CA PRO A 185 -0.21 -9.05 5.75
C PRO A 185 -1.61 -8.54 5.38
N PRO A 186 -1.89 -7.22 5.49
CA PRO A 186 -3.21 -6.66 5.20
C PRO A 186 -3.57 -6.74 3.71
N LEU A 187 -2.56 -6.75 2.86
CA LEU A 187 -2.70 -6.80 1.41
C LEU A 187 -2.25 -8.15 0.84
N PRO A 188 -3.01 -8.73 -0.09
CA PRO A 188 -2.61 -9.94 -0.78
C PRO A 188 -1.49 -9.67 -1.79
N ALA A 189 -0.67 -10.70 -2.08
CA ALA A 189 0.44 -10.58 -3.02
C ALA A 189 0.02 -10.16 -4.44
N TRP A 190 -1.22 -10.45 -4.86
CA TRP A 190 -1.72 -10.04 -6.18
C TRP A 190 -1.93 -8.52 -6.31
N LEU A 191 -1.93 -7.75 -5.21
CA LEU A 191 -1.93 -6.29 -5.22
C LEU A 191 -0.54 -5.67 -5.39
N GLU A 192 0.51 -6.46 -5.48
CA GLU A 192 1.83 -5.93 -5.82
C GLU A 192 1.81 -5.34 -7.25
N LEU A 193 2.01 -4.03 -7.32
CA LEU A 193 2.08 -3.26 -8.57
C LEU A 193 3.53 -3.17 -9.05
N ALA A 194 4.24 -4.31 -9.10
CA ALA A 194 5.61 -4.36 -9.58
C ALA A 194 5.69 -3.76 -10.99
N GLY A 195 6.73 -2.97 -11.24
CA GLY A 195 7.04 -2.48 -12.59
C GLY A 195 7.26 -3.64 -13.57
N PRO A 196 7.34 -3.36 -14.88
CA PRO A 196 7.70 -4.37 -15.84
C PRO A 196 8.98 -5.04 -15.35
N GLY A 197 8.89 -6.34 -15.10
CA GLY A 197 10.00 -7.11 -14.54
C GLY A 197 11.26 -6.80 -15.35
N VAL A 198 12.29 -6.39 -14.67
CA VAL A 198 13.65 -6.54 -15.19
C VAL A 198 13.81 -8.05 -15.29
N HIS A 199 13.53 -8.61 -16.46
CA HIS A 199 14.00 -9.94 -16.77
C HIS A 199 15.50 -9.88 -16.54
N GLU A 200 15.97 -10.46 -15.44
CA GLU A 200 17.37 -10.80 -15.31
C GLU A 200 17.72 -11.60 -16.57
N VAL A 201 18.34 -10.93 -17.51
CA VAL A 201 18.99 -11.61 -18.63
C VAL A 201 20.07 -12.43 -18.00
N GLY A 202 19.75 -13.73 -17.77
CA GLY A 202 20.72 -14.68 -17.28
C GLY A 202 21.96 -14.63 -18.17
N THR A 203 23.04 -14.12 -17.61
CA THR A 203 24.38 -14.30 -18.15
C THR A 203 24.72 -15.77 -18.02
N HIS A 204 24.62 -16.48 -19.15
CA HIS A 204 25.25 -17.77 -19.36
C HIS A 204 26.75 -17.61 -19.61
#